data_0edae6a7f35ed0c4414c7a8922294515
#
_entry.id   0edae6a7f35ed0c4414c7a8922294515
#
_cell.length_a   1.000
_cell.length_b   1.000
_cell.length_c   1.000
_cell.angle_alpha   90.00
_cell.angle_beta   90.00
_cell.angle_gamma   90.00
#
_symmetry.space_group_name_H-M   'P 1'
#
loop_
_entity.id
_entity.type
_entity.pdbx_description
1 polymer ?
#
loop_
_entity_poly.entity_id
_entity_poly.type
_entity_poly.pdbx_seq_one_letter_code
_entity_poly.pdbx_strand_id
1 'polypeptide(L)'
;AEYEKYGTDSAAVIKFCNSVSDRLEEYFTKKAEQEGGEPREVNILFFAYRKMFTPPVKEVNGKFEPIDSSVICRDNVGVYIAPIDAAYNASFYDDINRTTADVIEGWGACSKMLHMWLYETNYSYYLYPLNTYDTMLETYRFCKNNNAILMFPEGQYNQGNVTAFGKLKEYFNYKALWNVNVDYAGIVN
;
A
#
# COMPACT_ATOMS: atom_id res chain seq x y z
N ALA A 1 -20.92 -4.01 16.67
CA ALA A 1 -20.92 -5.40 16.14
C ALA A 1 -19.63 -5.75 15.40
N GLU A 2 -19.32 -5.13 14.25
CA GLU A 2 -18.09 -5.48 13.47
C GLU A 2 -16.81 -5.11 14.24
N TYR A 3 -16.71 -3.90 14.75
CA TYR A 3 -15.56 -3.47 15.56
C TYR A 3 -15.33 -4.35 16.79
N GLU A 4 -16.37 -4.79 17.46
CA GLU A 4 -16.25 -5.69 18.62
C GLU A 4 -15.68 -7.06 18.26
N LYS A 5 -15.98 -7.55 17.06
CA LYS A 5 -15.50 -8.84 16.58
C LYS A 5 -14.06 -8.77 16.05
N TYR A 6 -13.73 -7.71 15.31
CA TYR A 6 -12.48 -7.63 14.55
C TYR A 6 -11.45 -6.63 15.12
N GLY A 7 -11.84 -5.84 16.14
CA GLY A 7 -10.97 -4.82 16.73
C GLY A 7 -10.64 -3.64 15.82
N THR A 8 -11.28 -3.57 14.63
CA THR A 8 -11.02 -2.54 13.62
C THR A 8 -12.26 -2.27 12.76
N ASP A 9 -12.36 -1.05 12.24
CA ASP A 9 -13.42 -0.65 11.29
C ASP A 9 -13.16 -1.18 9.87
N SER A 10 -11.93 -1.58 9.54
CA SER A 10 -11.53 -2.04 8.21
C SER A 10 -12.24 -3.32 7.76
N ALA A 11 -12.63 -4.19 8.70
CA ALA A 11 -13.38 -5.40 8.40
C ALA A 11 -14.71 -5.13 7.67
N ALA A 12 -15.44 -4.08 8.07
CA ALA A 12 -16.68 -3.69 7.42
C ALA A 12 -16.43 -3.20 5.98
N VAL A 13 -15.33 -2.47 5.76
CA VAL A 13 -14.95 -1.98 4.43
C VAL A 13 -14.59 -3.13 3.50
N ILE A 14 -13.81 -4.11 3.97
CA ILE A 14 -13.48 -5.32 3.17
C ILE A 14 -14.78 -6.03 2.72
N LYS A 15 -15.68 -6.31 3.65
CA LYS A 15 -16.95 -6.98 3.35
C LYS A 15 -17.80 -6.20 2.36
N PHE A 16 -17.86 -4.88 2.51
CA PHE A 16 -18.56 -4.01 1.58
C PHE A 16 -17.93 -4.07 0.18
N CYS A 17 -16.61 -3.90 0.07
CA CYS A 17 -15.90 -3.96 -1.21
C CYS A 17 -16.03 -5.33 -1.88
N ASN A 18 -15.93 -6.42 -1.11
CA ASN A 18 -16.16 -7.76 -1.61
C ASN A 18 -17.60 -7.92 -2.19
N SER A 19 -18.61 -7.41 -1.47
CA SER A 19 -20.00 -7.45 -1.95
C SER A 19 -20.21 -6.62 -3.24
N VAL A 20 -19.51 -5.48 -3.37
CA VAL A 20 -19.53 -4.67 -4.60
C VAL A 20 -18.84 -5.43 -5.74
N SER A 21 -17.70 -6.05 -5.45
CA SER A 21 -16.96 -6.88 -6.41
C SER A 21 -17.84 -8.00 -6.98
N ASP A 22 -18.46 -8.80 -6.11
CA ASP A 22 -19.33 -9.91 -6.50
C ASP A 22 -20.47 -9.44 -7.43
N ARG A 23 -21.07 -8.26 -7.16
CA ARG A 23 -22.15 -7.68 -7.99
C ARG A 23 -21.66 -7.13 -9.31
N LEU A 24 -20.47 -6.53 -9.35
CA LEU A 24 -19.89 -6.05 -10.61
C LEU A 24 -19.49 -7.20 -11.52
N GLU A 25 -18.91 -8.26 -10.98
CA GLU A 25 -18.62 -9.48 -11.73
C GLU A 25 -19.88 -10.09 -12.33
N GLU A 26 -20.94 -10.25 -11.55
CA GLU A 26 -22.24 -10.74 -12.03
C GLU A 26 -22.81 -9.83 -13.16
N TYR A 27 -22.75 -8.51 -12.97
CA TYR A 27 -23.25 -7.56 -13.94
C TYR A 27 -22.48 -7.62 -15.27
N PHE A 28 -21.15 -7.60 -15.22
CA PHE A 28 -20.33 -7.61 -16.43
C PHE A 28 -20.35 -8.96 -17.15
N THR A 29 -20.48 -10.06 -16.42
CA THR A 29 -20.67 -11.39 -17.01
C THR A 29 -21.98 -11.44 -17.78
N LYS A 30 -23.12 -11.04 -17.18
CA LYS A 30 -24.40 -11.00 -17.87
C LYS A 30 -24.40 -10.06 -19.08
N LYS A 31 -23.73 -8.92 -18.96
CA LYS A 31 -23.61 -7.97 -20.07
C LYS A 31 -22.81 -8.55 -21.23
N ALA A 32 -21.71 -9.23 -20.97
CA ALA A 32 -20.89 -9.89 -21.97
C ALA A 32 -21.67 -11.00 -22.70
N GLU A 33 -22.47 -11.80 -21.96
CA GLU A 33 -23.36 -12.81 -22.54
C GLU A 33 -24.40 -12.22 -23.48
N GLN A 34 -24.96 -11.03 -23.19
CA GLN A 34 -25.96 -10.36 -23.97
C GLN A 34 -25.40 -9.66 -25.22
N GLU A 35 -24.24 -9.04 -25.09
CA GLU A 35 -23.62 -8.22 -26.15
C GLU A 35 -22.61 -9.00 -27.00
N GLY A 36 -22.21 -10.19 -26.56
CA GLY A 36 -21.18 -11.02 -27.18
C GLY A 36 -19.78 -10.46 -26.92
N GLY A 37 -19.01 -11.08 -26.06
CA GLY A 37 -17.65 -10.65 -25.73
C GLY A 37 -17.17 -11.21 -24.39
N GLU A 38 -16.01 -10.72 -23.93
CA GLU A 38 -15.46 -11.08 -22.63
C GLU A 38 -15.98 -10.12 -21.54
N PRO A 39 -16.22 -10.62 -20.31
CA PRO A 39 -16.58 -9.78 -19.18
C PRO A 39 -15.50 -8.73 -18.91
N ARG A 40 -15.91 -7.50 -18.61
CA ARG A 40 -14.97 -6.45 -18.22
C ARG A 40 -14.43 -6.71 -16.84
N GLU A 41 -13.11 -6.76 -16.69
CA GLU A 41 -12.44 -6.78 -15.40
C GLU A 41 -12.44 -5.40 -14.75
N VAL A 42 -12.76 -5.35 -13.46
CA VAL A 42 -12.77 -4.12 -12.65
C VAL A 42 -12.09 -4.38 -11.33
N ASN A 43 -11.05 -3.61 -11.03
CA ASN A 43 -10.43 -3.61 -9.72
C ASN A 43 -11.05 -2.56 -8.81
N ILE A 44 -11.28 -2.92 -7.56
CA ILE A 44 -11.79 -2.04 -6.51
C ILE A 44 -10.65 -1.78 -5.54
N LEU A 45 -10.41 -0.51 -5.24
CA LEU A 45 -9.41 -0.11 -4.25
C LEU A 45 -10.08 0.69 -3.14
N PHE A 46 -9.71 0.42 -1.90
CA PHE A 46 -10.09 1.24 -0.75
C PHE A 46 -8.86 1.66 0.05
N PHE A 47 -8.96 2.78 0.76
CA PHE A 47 -7.86 3.28 1.57
C PHE A 47 -7.82 2.60 2.94
N ALA A 48 -6.64 2.07 3.29
CA ALA A 48 -6.27 1.74 4.66
C ALA A 48 -5.55 2.97 5.26
N TYR A 49 -6.34 3.86 5.86
CA TYR A 49 -5.88 5.13 6.39
C TYR A 49 -6.69 5.51 7.64
N ARG A 50 -6.06 6.14 8.63
CA ARG A 50 -6.72 6.56 9.88
C ARG A 50 -7.45 5.38 10.55
N LYS A 51 -8.78 5.45 10.72
CA LYS A 51 -9.58 4.41 11.39
C LYS A 51 -9.52 3.04 10.71
N MET A 52 -9.30 3.01 9.38
CA MET A 52 -9.19 1.79 8.59
C MET A 52 -7.74 1.33 8.43
N PHE A 53 -6.78 1.95 9.10
CA PHE A 53 -5.36 1.62 8.93
C PHE A 53 -5.02 0.21 9.42
N THR A 54 -5.60 -0.21 10.56
CA THR A 54 -5.35 -1.53 11.14
C THR A 54 -6.09 -2.64 10.39
N PRO A 55 -5.39 -3.69 9.91
CA PRO A 55 -6.02 -4.85 9.28
C PRO A 55 -6.74 -5.75 10.29
N PRO A 56 -7.79 -6.51 9.87
CA PRO A 56 -8.51 -7.43 10.73
C PRO A 56 -7.80 -8.80 10.83
N VAL A 57 -6.63 -8.81 11.45
CA VAL A 57 -5.75 -9.98 11.57
C VAL A 57 -5.49 -10.35 13.02
N LYS A 58 -5.02 -11.56 13.23
CA LYS A 58 -4.45 -12.07 14.48
C LYS A 58 -3.04 -12.58 14.21
N GLU A 59 -2.18 -12.50 15.20
CA GLU A 59 -0.86 -13.12 15.13
C GLU A 59 -0.94 -14.59 15.56
N VAL A 60 -0.39 -15.47 14.74
CA VAL A 60 -0.30 -16.91 14.97
C VAL A 60 1.11 -17.38 14.65
N ASN A 61 1.85 -17.83 15.66
CA ASN A 61 3.24 -18.30 15.50
C ASN A 61 4.16 -17.30 14.79
N GLY A 62 4.04 -16.01 15.10
CA GLY A 62 4.86 -14.94 14.51
C GLY A 62 4.46 -14.56 13.09
N LYS A 63 3.27 -14.93 12.64
CA LYS A 63 2.70 -14.55 11.34
C LYS A 63 1.31 -13.97 11.50
N PHE A 64 0.97 -13.02 10.66
CA PHE A 64 -0.39 -12.49 10.61
C PHE A 64 -1.29 -13.38 9.75
N GLU A 65 -2.47 -13.67 10.29
CA GLU A 65 -3.54 -14.38 9.60
C GLU A 65 -4.84 -13.60 9.70
N PRO A 66 -5.70 -13.58 8.66
CA PRO A 66 -7.03 -13.01 8.76
C PRO A 66 -7.81 -13.64 9.92
N ILE A 67 -8.60 -12.86 10.65
CA ILE A 67 -9.40 -13.37 11.77
C ILE A 67 -10.35 -14.47 11.30
N ASP A 68 -10.96 -14.28 10.13
CA ASP A 68 -11.72 -15.32 9.43
C ASP A 68 -11.77 -15.04 7.91
N SER A 69 -12.33 -15.94 7.13
CA SER A 69 -12.38 -15.86 5.67
C SER A 69 -13.22 -14.68 5.14
N SER A 70 -14.12 -14.10 5.93
CA SER A 70 -14.96 -12.98 5.49
C SER A 70 -14.21 -11.67 5.38
N VAL A 71 -13.01 -11.59 5.96
CA VAL A 71 -12.11 -10.42 5.90
C VAL A 71 -10.89 -10.64 4.99
N ILE A 72 -10.98 -11.62 4.08
CA ILE A 72 -10.06 -11.77 2.96
C ILE A 72 -10.64 -11.02 1.76
N CYS A 73 -9.85 -10.17 1.15
CA CYS A 73 -10.24 -9.44 -0.07
C CYS A 73 -10.40 -10.40 -1.25
N ARG A 74 -11.39 -10.15 -2.13
CA ARG A 74 -11.47 -10.79 -3.45
C ARG A 74 -10.20 -10.48 -4.25
N ASP A 75 -9.87 -11.29 -5.25
CA ASP A 75 -8.64 -11.13 -6.04
C ASP A 75 -8.58 -9.77 -6.77
N ASN A 76 -9.72 -9.16 -7.08
CA ASN A 76 -9.86 -7.84 -7.68
C ASN A 76 -10.17 -6.72 -6.67
N VAL A 77 -10.05 -7.00 -5.36
CA VAL A 77 -10.20 -6.00 -4.28
C VAL A 77 -8.85 -5.75 -3.64
N GLY A 78 -8.32 -4.57 -3.85
CA GLY A 78 -7.03 -4.15 -3.34
C GLY A 78 -7.12 -3.12 -2.22
N VAL A 79 -6.02 -2.96 -1.50
CA VAL A 79 -5.89 -2.05 -0.37
C VAL A 79 -4.85 -1.00 -0.67
N TYR A 80 -5.21 0.27 -0.55
CA TYR A 80 -4.29 1.39 -0.69
C TYR A 80 -3.87 1.87 0.70
N ILE A 81 -2.69 1.44 1.14
CA ILE A 81 -2.17 1.71 2.49
C ILE A 81 -1.42 3.03 2.49
N ALA A 82 -1.79 3.92 3.42
CA ALA A 82 -1.18 5.25 3.58
C ALA A 82 -0.62 5.42 5.00
N PRO A 83 0.62 4.94 5.28
CA PRO A 83 1.25 4.97 6.59
C PRO A 83 1.85 6.35 6.90
N ILE A 84 1.00 7.33 7.21
CA ILE A 84 1.40 8.72 7.44
C ILE A 84 2.34 8.90 8.65
N ASP A 85 2.22 8.02 9.65
CA ASP A 85 3.00 8.12 10.89
C ASP A 85 4.34 7.36 10.82
N ALA A 86 4.69 6.78 9.65
CA ALA A 86 5.96 6.08 9.47
C ALA A 86 7.17 7.03 9.47
N ALA A 87 8.30 6.55 9.98
CA ALA A 87 9.58 7.23 9.90
C ALA A 87 10.28 6.91 8.57
N TYR A 88 10.11 7.76 7.56
CA TYR A 88 10.64 7.52 6.21
C TYR A 88 12.17 7.70 6.07
N ASN A 89 12.82 8.22 7.10
CA ASN A 89 14.28 8.24 7.21
C ASN A 89 14.86 6.97 7.84
N ALA A 90 14.02 5.97 8.05
CA ALA A 90 14.35 4.62 8.50
C ALA A 90 13.65 3.60 7.61
N SER A 91 14.22 2.40 7.48
CA SER A 91 13.60 1.30 6.72
C SER A 91 12.35 0.76 7.44
N PHE A 92 11.42 0.14 6.69
CA PHE A 92 10.32 -0.60 7.29
C PHE A 92 10.76 -1.91 7.98
N TYR A 93 12.02 -2.29 7.84
CA TYR A 93 12.63 -3.36 8.64
C TYR A 93 13.13 -2.89 10.01
N ASP A 94 13.28 -1.57 10.23
CA ASP A 94 13.79 -1.01 11.48
C ASP A 94 12.72 -0.98 12.58
N ASP A 95 13.12 -1.14 13.83
CA ASP A 95 12.23 -1.19 14.99
C ASP A 95 11.33 0.04 15.14
N ILE A 96 11.81 1.21 14.75
CA ILE A 96 11.03 2.46 14.79
C ILE A 96 9.77 2.39 13.91
N ASN A 97 9.79 1.55 12.86
CA ASN A 97 8.68 1.33 11.95
C ASN A 97 7.93 0.02 12.22
N ARG A 98 8.21 -0.69 13.33
CA ARG A 98 7.63 -2.00 13.62
C ARG A 98 6.10 -2.02 13.51
N THR A 99 5.42 -1.03 14.09
CA THR A 99 3.96 -0.92 14.01
C THR A 99 3.47 -0.77 12.56
N THR A 100 4.18 0.02 11.75
CA THR A 100 3.87 0.17 10.32
C THR A 100 4.11 -1.13 9.55
N ALA A 101 5.21 -1.80 9.84
CA ALA A 101 5.54 -3.09 9.24
C ALA A 101 4.46 -4.14 9.54
N ASP A 102 4.05 -4.29 10.80
CA ASP A 102 3.00 -5.20 11.23
C ASP A 102 1.67 -4.94 10.50
N VAL A 103 1.31 -3.67 10.30
CA VAL A 103 0.11 -3.29 9.53
C VAL A 103 0.24 -3.70 8.07
N ILE A 104 1.37 -3.46 7.43
CA ILE A 104 1.59 -3.84 6.02
C ILE A 104 1.58 -5.36 5.86
N GLU A 105 2.28 -6.10 6.74
CA GLU A 105 2.29 -7.57 6.76
C GLU A 105 0.88 -8.12 6.97
N GLY A 106 0.12 -7.54 7.90
CA GLY A 106 -1.27 -7.92 8.15
C GLY A 106 -2.19 -7.67 6.97
N TRP A 107 -2.04 -6.55 6.26
CA TRP A 107 -2.77 -6.30 5.02
C TRP A 107 -2.35 -7.26 3.91
N GLY A 108 -1.06 -7.62 3.83
CA GLY A 108 -0.56 -8.65 2.92
C GLY A 108 -1.18 -10.02 3.16
N ALA A 109 -1.59 -10.33 4.41
CA ALA A 109 -2.34 -11.54 4.73
C ALA A 109 -3.82 -11.46 4.29
N CYS A 110 -4.40 -10.25 4.23
CA CYS A 110 -5.80 -10.04 3.84
C CYS A 110 -6.01 -9.82 2.35
N SER A 111 -5.00 -9.34 1.61
CA SER A 111 -5.13 -8.97 0.19
C SER A 111 -3.88 -9.33 -0.60
N LYS A 112 -4.08 -9.79 -1.83
CA LYS A 112 -3.02 -10.04 -2.81
C LYS A 112 -2.64 -8.80 -3.61
N MET A 113 -3.34 -7.67 -3.42
CA MET A 113 -3.18 -6.45 -4.18
C MET A 113 -3.03 -5.27 -3.23
N LEU A 114 -1.80 -4.95 -2.85
CA LEU A 114 -1.52 -3.77 -2.07
C LEU A 114 -1.00 -2.64 -2.96
N HIS A 115 -1.50 -1.45 -2.72
CA HIS A 115 -0.98 -0.19 -3.21
C HIS A 115 -0.45 0.61 -2.03
N MET A 116 0.69 1.26 -2.19
CA MET A 116 1.33 2.02 -1.12
C MET A 116 1.31 3.51 -1.44
N TRP A 117 0.85 4.32 -0.49
CA TRP A 117 0.98 5.78 -0.52
C TRP A 117 2.03 6.17 0.51
N LEU A 118 3.23 6.49 0.06
CA LEU A 118 4.38 6.76 0.91
C LEU A 118 4.61 8.27 1.03
N TYR A 119 4.84 8.76 2.25
CA TYR A 119 4.99 10.20 2.53
C TYR A 119 6.48 10.58 2.60
N GLU A 120 7.12 10.69 1.45
CA GLU A 120 8.57 10.86 1.36
C GLU A 120 9.02 12.33 1.34
N THR A 121 8.32 13.22 2.01
CA THR A 121 8.67 14.64 2.06
C THR A 121 8.57 15.20 3.49
N ASN A 122 9.25 16.31 3.73
CA ASN A 122 9.18 17.01 5.02
C ASN A 122 8.05 18.06 4.98
N TYR A 123 6.86 17.67 5.45
CA TYR A 123 5.68 18.54 5.46
C TYR A 123 5.76 19.72 6.42
N SER A 124 6.65 19.63 7.43
CA SER A 124 6.84 20.73 8.39
C SER A 124 7.76 21.82 7.84
N TYR A 125 8.74 21.44 7.01
CA TYR A 125 9.74 22.34 6.46
C TYR A 125 10.11 21.91 5.05
N TYR A 126 9.31 22.34 4.09
CA TYR A 126 9.43 21.92 2.69
C TYR A 126 10.81 22.14 2.04
N LEU A 127 11.52 23.19 2.43
CA LEU A 127 12.87 23.45 1.93
C LEU A 127 13.94 22.55 2.59
N TYR A 128 13.59 21.86 3.67
CA TYR A 128 14.51 20.99 4.39
C TYR A 128 14.46 19.58 3.78
N PRO A 129 15.58 19.02 3.36
CA PRO A 129 15.58 17.67 2.79
C PRO A 129 15.19 16.63 3.85
N LEU A 130 14.32 15.70 3.46
CA LEU A 130 14.12 14.45 4.19
C LEU A 130 15.02 13.40 3.53
N ASN A 131 16.01 12.90 4.26
CA ASN A 131 16.85 11.84 3.73
C ASN A 131 16.10 10.50 3.75
N THR A 132 15.71 10.04 2.56
CA THR A 132 15.14 8.72 2.32
C THR A 132 16.02 7.88 1.39
N TYR A 133 17.16 8.42 0.93
CA TYR A 133 18.01 7.76 -0.06
C TYR A 133 18.58 6.44 0.46
N ASP A 134 18.98 6.39 1.74
CA ASP A 134 19.59 5.21 2.34
C ASP A 134 18.58 4.10 2.65
N THR A 135 17.29 4.44 2.76
CA THR A 135 16.23 3.53 3.26
C THR A 135 15.20 3.15 2.20
N MET A 136 15.11 3.93 1.14
CA MET A 136 14.09 3.82 0.08
C MET A 136 14.03 2.42 -0.55
N LEU A 137 15.16 1.85 -0.94
CA LEU A 137 15.19 0.52 -1.56
C LEU A 137 14.73 -0.58 -0.61
N GLU A 138 15.15 -0.53 0.65
CA GLU A 138 14.73 -1.51 1.66
C GLU A 138 13.24 -1.39 1.94
N THR A 139 12.73 -0.17 2.07
CA THR A 139 11.30 0.10 2.23
C THR A 139 10.49 -0.44 1.05
N TYR A 140 10.96 -0.22 -0.19
CA TYR A 140 10.26 -0.71 -1.38
C TYR A 140 10.34 -2.24 -1.52
N ARG A 141 11.46 -2.85 -1.13
CA ARG A 141 11.59 -4.32 -1.05
C ARG A 141 10.62 -4.89 -0.01
N PHE A 142 10.53 -4.25 1.16
CA PHE A 142 9.59 -4.66 2.20
C PHE A 142 8.15 -4.64 1.68
N CYS A 143 7.73 -3.53 1.06
CA CYS A 143 6.39 -3.40 0.48
C CYS A 143 6.14 -4.47 -0.60
N LYS A 144 7.10 -4.67 -1.51
CA LYS A 144 6.99 -5.69 -2.57
C LYS A 144 6.86 -7.11 -2.01
N ASN A 145 7.62 -7.43 -0.96
CA ASN A 145 7.56 -8.75 -0.31
C ASN A 145 6.22 -9.00 0.39
N ASN A 146 5.44 -7.94 0.62
CA ASN A 146 4.11 -7.96 1.22
C ASN A 146 3.00 -7.66 0.20
N ASN A 147 3.11 -8.14 -1.04
CA ASN A 147 2.13 -8.03 -2.11
C ASN A 147 1.87 -6.61 -2.64
N ALA A 148 2.76 -5.65 -2.41
CA ALA A 148 2.63 -4.34 -3.04
C ALA A 148 2.94 -4.43 -4.54
N ILE A 149 1.96 -4.07 -5.36
CA ILE A 149 2.05 -4.06 -6.82
C ILE A 149 2.15 -2.64 -7.40
N LEU A 150 1.83 -1.63 -6.60
CA LEU A 150 1.95 -0.22 -6.95
C LEU A 150 2.43 0.55 -5.72
N MET A 151 3.36 1.47 -5.94
CA MET A 151 3.83 2.41 -4.92
C MET A 151 3.76 3.83 -5.48
N PHE A 152 3.19 4.73 -4.69
CA PHE A 152 3.13 6.17 -4.95
C PHE A 152 3.91 6.90 -3.87
N PRO A 153 5.20 7.24 -4.11
CA PRO A 153 5.94 8.12 -3.23
C PRO A 153 5.42 9.54 -3.40
N GLU A 154 4.70 10.03 -2.42
CA GLU A 154 4.20 11.39 -2.41
C GLU A 154 5.37 12.36 -2.23
N GLY A 155 5.64 13.12 -3.28
CA GLY A 155 6.53 14.25 -3.24
C GLY A 155 5.83 15.49 -2.71
N GLN A 156 6.56 16.59 -2.63
CA GLN A 156 5.99 17.87 -2.26
C GLN A 156 5.24 18.48 -3.44
N TYR A 157 4.00 18.92 -3.19
CA TYR A 157 3.33 19.80 -4.12
C TYR A 157 3.95 21.19 -4.07
N ASN A 158 4.67 21.58 -5.11
CA ASN A 158 5.10 22.95 -5.32
C ASN A 158 5.17 23.27 -6.82
N GLN A 159 4.84 24.49 -7.16
CA GLN A 159 4.85 24.96 -8.54
C GLN A 159 6.26 25.25 -9.10
N GLY A 160 7.31 25.02 -8.32
CA GLY A 160 8.66 25.47 -8.68
C GLY A 160 9.78 24.45 -8.42
N ASN A 161 9.52 23.19 -8.11
CA ASN A 161 10.54 22.20 -7.75
C ASN A 161 11.49 22.69 -6.64
N VAL A 162 10.95 23.33 -5.63
CA VAL A 162 11.73 24.05 -4.59
C VAL A 162 12.15 23.18 -3.40
N THR A 163 12.04 21.86 -3.48
CA THR A 163 12.70 21.00 -2.50
C THR A 163 14.15 20.80 -2.82
N ALA A 164 15.00 20.88 -1.79
CA ALA A 164 16.39 20.50 -1.95
C ALA A 164 16.49 19.08 -2.53
N PHE A 165 17.19 18.96 -3.64
CA PHE A 165 17.39 17.70 -4.35
C PHE A 165 16.13 16.98 -4.86
N GLY A 166 14.98 17.66 -5.01
CA GLY A 166 13.73 17.03 -5.45
C GLY A 166 13.84 16.23 -6.74
N LYS A 167 14.49 16.78 -7.79
CA LYS A 167 14.72 16.06 -9.06
C LYS A 167 15.61 14.83 -8.92
N LEU A 168 16.61 14.90 -8.04
CA LEU A 168 17.47 13.76 -7.75
C LEU A 168 16.67 12.66 -7.05
N LYS A 169 15.83 13.03 -6.08
CA LYS A 169 14.95 12.12 -5.38
C LYS A 169 13.96 11.44 -6.32
N GLU A 170 13.32 12.21 -7.22
CA GLU A 170 12.44 11.65 -8.25
C GLU A 170 13.17 10.65 -9.14
N TYR A 171 14.38 10.94 -9.57
CA TYR A 171 15.19 10.04 -10.38
C TYR A 171 15.45 8.72 -9.66
N PHE A 172 15.86 8.77 -8.38
CA PHE A 172 16.06 7.56 -7.57
C PHE A 172 14.77 6.78 -7.36
N ASN A 173 13.66 7.48 -7.05
CA ASN A 173 12.35 6.86 -6.90
C ASN A 173 11.97 6.09 -8.16
N TYR A 174 12.04 6.70 -9.34
CA TYR A 174 11.70 6.03 -10.60
C TYR A 174 12.56 4.79 -10.85
N LYS A 175 13.86 4.86 -10.59
CA LYS A 175 14.75 3.70 -10.74
C LYS A 175 14.39 2.59 -9.75
N ALA A 176 14.17 2.93 -8.48
CA ALA A 176 13.85 1.98 -7.43
C ALA A 176 12.46 1.34 -7.63
N LEU A 177 11.46 2.12 -8.06
CA LEU A 177 10.11 1.62 -8.36
C LEU A 177 10.10 0.67 -9.55
N TRP A 178 10.93 0.95 -10.56
CA TRP A 178 11.06 0.05 -11.71
C TRP A 178 11.78 -1.25 -11.34
N ASN A 179 12.80 -1.17 -10.49
CA ASN A 179 13.57 -2.31 -10.04
C ASN A 179 14.08 -2.12 -8.60
N VAL A 180 13.42 -2.75 -7.65
CA VAL A 180 13.80 -2.68 -6.22
C VAL A 180 15.17 -3.32 -5.91
N ASN A 181 15.79 -3.99 -6.88
CA ASN A 181 17.13 -4.59 -6.76
C ASN A 181 18.19 -3.77 -7.49
N VAL A 182 17.88 -2.55 -7.90
CA VAL A 182 18.85 -1.66 -8.54
C VAL A 182 20.04 -1.41 -7.61
N ASP A 183 21.24 -1.38 -8.18
CA ASP A 183 22.44 -0.95 -7.47
C ASP A 183 22.52 0.58 -7.49
N TYR A 184 22.37 1.22 -6.34
CA TYR A 184 22.52 2.67 -6.22
C TYR A 184 23.91 3.15 -6.61
N ALA A 185 24.98 2.43 -6.28
CA ALA A 185 26.33 2.81 -6.67
C ALA A 185 26.48 2.87 -8.20
N GLY A 186 25.80 1.96 -8.92
CA GLY A 186 25.73 1.96 -10.37
C GLY A 186 24.81 3.05 -10.98
N ILE A 187 23.94 3.68 -10.17
CA ILE A 187 23.08 4.78 -10.64
C ILE A 187 23.81 6.13 -10.57
N VAL A 188 24.70 6.29 -9.59
CA VAL A 188 25.40 7.56 -9.31
C VAL A 188 26.66 7.72 -10.18
N ASN A 189 27.21 6.65 -10.73
CA ASN A 189 28.33 6.62 -11.65
C ASN A 189 27.87 6.56 -13.11
#